data_168c7fb30c54043bd792909efd397796
#
_entry.id   168c7fb30c54043bd792909efd397796
#
_cell.length_a   1.000
_cell.length_b   1.000
_cell.length_c   1.000
_cell.angle_alpha   90.00
_cell.angle_beta   90.00
_cell.angle_gamma   90.00
#
_symmetry.space_group_name_H-M   'P 1'
#
loop_
_entity.id
_entity.type
_entity.pdbx_description
1 polymer ?
#
loop_
_entity_poly.entity_id
_entity_poly.type
_entity_poly.pdbx_seq_one_letter_code
_entity_poly.pdbx_strand_id
1 'polypeptide(L)'
;ECDELKPYLTDVAKEVNKAKNVLVEGTQGFMLSVYYGTYPFCTSKDTTASSIAADVGLGPTKIDDVIMVIKSYTTRVGGGPFPSEISREEAEKLGIQEYGTVTGRPRRTSLELHWEDLKKAVEINGATMIALTKLDIRFPANAGVRKYSQLTSEAKAFVETMEKKLEVPVSLIGTGKDAEDIIDRRQ
;
A
#
# COMPACT_ATOMS: atom_id res chain seq x y z
N GLU A 1 2.23 -14.40 32.16
CA GLU A 1 2.35 -14.02 30.72
C GLU A 1 2.54 -12.49 30.53
N CYS A 2 1.85 -11.65 31.33
CA CYS A 2 2.03 -10.20 31.21
C CYS A 2 3.38 -9.68 31.75
N ASP A 3 4.04 -10.43 32.63
CA ASP A 3 5.30 -9.98 33.24
C ASP A 3 6.47 -9.92 32.24
N GLU A 4 6.45 -10.79 31.24
CA GLU A 4 7.45 -10.78 30.17
C GLU A 4 7.37 -9.52 29.27
N LEU A 5 6.20 -8.90 29.19
CA LEU A 5 5.96 -7.70 28.38
C LEU A 5 6.26 -6.39 29.15
N LYS A 6 6.34 -6.45 30.49
CA LYS A 6 6.60 -5.25 31.31
C LYS A 6 7.81 -4.42 30.88
N PRO A 7 8.97 -5.02 30.54
CA PRO A 7 10.14 -4.27 30.10
C PRO A 7 9.94 -3.48 28.80
N TYR A 8 8.90 -3.80 28.01
CA TYR A 8 8.60 -3.16 26.75
C TYR A 8 7.47 -2.13 26.85
N LEU A 9 6.88 -1.95 28.03
CA LEU A 9 5.87 -0.93 28.25
C LEU A 9 6.52 0.45 28.29
N THR A 10 6.05 1.35 27.44
CA THR A 10 6.54 2.73 27.37
C THR A 10 5.43 3.68 26.96
N ASP A 11 5.64 4.97 27.16
CA ASP A 11 4.84 6.04 26.58
C ASP A 11 5.26 6.24 25.11
N VAL A 12 4.56 5.53 24.22
CA VAL A 12 4.85 5.55 22.77
C VAL A 12 4.81 6.97 22.22
N ALA A 13 3.81 7.78 22.60
CA ALA A 13 3.70 9.15 22.13
C ALA A 13 4.92 9.98 22.50
N LYS A 14 5.41 9.82 23.72
CA LYS A 14 6.62 10.50 24.19
C LYS A 14 7.87 10.06 23.42
N GLU A 15 8.02 8.77 23.18
CA GLU A 15 9.20 8.24 22.50
C GLU A 15 9.23 8.61 21.02
N VAL A 16 8.11 8.49 20.27
CA VAL A 16 8.07 8.86 18.85
C VAL A 16 8.26 10.36 18.63
N ASN A 17 7.76 11.22 19.55
CA ASN A 17 7.95 12.67 19.46
C ASN A 17 9.38 13.13 19.78
N LYS A 18 10.21 12.29 20.39
CA LYS A 18 11.63 12.57 20.65
C LYS A 18 12.55 12.02 19.56
N ALA A 19 12.11 10.99 18.84
CA ALA A 19 12.93 10.31 17.86
C ALA A 19 13.23 11.23 16.67
N LYS A 20 14.45 11.12 16.14
CA LYS A 20 14.88 11.89 14.96
C LYS A 20 14.24 11.39 13.67
N ASN A 21 14.12 10.08 13.53
CA ASN A 21 13.52 9.44 12.37
C ASN A 21 12.45 8.46 12.86
N VAL A 22 11.24 8.61 12.38
CA VAL A 22 10.10 7.75 12.72
C VAL A 22 9.46 7.25 11.45
N LEU A 23 9.31 5.94 11.35
CA LEU A 23 8.50 5.31 10.32
C LEU A 23 7.26 4.73 10.99
N VAL A 24 6.09 5.18 10.57
CA VAL A 24 4.81 4.64 11.03
C VAL A 24 4.21 3.81 9.91
N GLU A 25 4.06 2.52 10.17
CA GLU A 25 3.42 1.59 9.22
C GLU A 25 1.95 1.43 9.56
N GLY A 26 1.10 1.78 8.61
CA GLY A 26 -0.34 1.54 8.68
C GLY A 26 -0.70 0.09 8.33
N THR A 27 -1.89 -0.32 8.71
CA THR A 27 -2.41 -1.66 8.44
C THR A 27 -3.57 -1.62 7.44
N GLN A 28 -3.84 -2.75 6.79
CA GLN A 28 -4.98 -2.97 5.90
C GLN A 28 -4.95 -2.12 4.63
N GLY A 29 -6.02 -1.40 4.30
CA GLY A 29 -6.09 -0.57 3.11
C GLY A 29 -7.26 0.40 3.17
N PHE A 30 -7.17 1.49 2.40
CA PHE A 30 -8.12 2.59 2.40
C PHE A 30 -9.58 2.16 2.27
N MET A 31 -9.88 1.24 1.34
CA MET A 31 -11.25 0.75 1.11
C MET A 31 -11.80 -0.14 2.24
N LEU A 32 -10.99 -0.41 3.27
CA LEU A 32 -11.40 -1.09 4.51
C LEU A 32 -11.61 -0.12 5.69
N SER A 33 -11.37 1.17 5.50
CA SER A 33 -11.67 2.19 6.52
C SER A 33 -13.15 2.18 6.90
N VAL A 34 -13.44 2.32 8.19
CA VAL A 34 -14.82 2.44 8.69
C VAL A 34 -15.50 3.71 8.19
N TYR A 35 -14.73 4.76 7.88
CA TYR A 35 -15.28 6.05 7.43
C TYR A 35 -15.35 6.17 5.91
N TYR A 36 -14.31 5.70 5.21
CA TYR A 36 -14.14 5.95 3.77
C TYR A 36 -14.26 4.71 2.91
N GLY A 37 -14.26 3.53 3.54
CA GLY A 37 -14.34 2.24 2.87
C GLY A 37 -15.77 1.85 2.47
N THR A 38 -15.92 0.60 2.08
CA THR A 38 -17.18 0.04 1.56
C THR A 38 -18.04 -0.56 2.67
N TYR A 39 -18.53 0.27 3.60
CA TYR A 39 -19.40 -0.18 4.69
C TYR A 39 -20.59 -1.02 4.18
N PRO A 40 -20.98 -2.14 4.84
CA PRO A 40 -20.43 -2.67 6.09
C PRO A 40 -19.20 -3.59 5.92
N PHE A 41 -18.64 -3.70 4.73
CA PHE A 41 -17.49 -4.56 4.42
C PHE A 41 -16.18 -3.81 4.68
N CYS A 42 -15.98 -3.38 5.91
CA CYS A 42 -14.83 -2.61 6.37
C CYS A 42 -14.25 -3.22 7.66
N THR A 43 -13.14 -2.68 8.13
CA THR A 43 -12.61 -2.97 9.46
C THR A 43 -13.23 -2.06 10.53
N SER A 44 -12.95 -2.33 11.79
CA SER A 44 -13.52 -1.59 12.93
C SER A 44 -12.86 -0.22 13.19
N LYS A 45 -11.85 0.15 12.42
CA LYS A 45 -11.12 1.40 12.59
C LYS A 45 -10.95 2.16 11.27
N ASP A 46 -10.58 3.42 11.37
CA ASP A 46 -10.08 4.16 10.23
C ASP A 46 -8.65 3.72 9.88
N THR A 47 -8.36 3.63 8.58
CA THR A 47 -7.06 3.18 8.03
C THR A 47 -6.33 4.29 7.29
N THR A 48 -6.73 5.54 7.52
CA THR A 48 -6.07 6.72 6.92
C THR A 48 -4.78 7.09 7.66
N ALA A 49 -3.88 7.80 6.99
CA ALA A 49 -2.64 8.30 7.56
C ALA A 49 -2.90 9.17 8.81
N SER A 50 -3.96 9.99 8.79
CA SER A 50 -4.34 10.83 9.93
C SER A 50 -4.71 10.01 11.17
N SER A 51 -5.49 8.93 10.99
CA SER A 51 -5.85 8.03 12.09
C SER A 51 -4.61 7.30 12.63
N ILE A 52 -3.75 6.81 11.74
CA ILE A 52 -2.54 6.09 12.12
C ILE A 52 -1.56 7.00 12.87
N ALA A 53 -1.42 8.25 12.48
CA ALA A 53 -0.64 9.24 13.21
C ALA A 53 -1.21 9.49 14.62
N ALA A 54 -2.54 9.59 14.74
CA ALA A 54 -3.21 9.73 16.02
C ALA A 54 -3.03 8.49 16.92
N ASP A 55 -3.07 7.28 16.36
CA ASP A 55 -2.87 6.02 17.10
C ASP A 55 -1.52 5.96 17.83
N VAL A 56 -0.47 6.58 17.27
CA VAL A 56 0.88 6.63 17.86
C VAL A 56 1.18 7.94 18.58
N GLY A 57 0.22 8.86 18.65
CA GLY A 57 0.37 10.12 19.37
C GLY A 57 1.21 11.16 18.64
N LEU A 58 1.28 11.14 17.32
CA LEU A 58 1.91 12.16 16.50
C LEU A 58 0.91 13.25 16.09
N GLY A 59 1.30 14.52 16.31
CA GLY A 59 0.54 15.65 15.77
C GLY A 59 0.69 15.76 14.25
N PRO A 60 -0.32 16.30 13.53
CA PRO A 60 -0.32 16.34 12.07
C PRO A 60 0.87 17.14 11.47
N THR A 61 1.37 18.14 12.18
CA THR A 61 2.52 18.96 11.76
C THR A 61 3.88 18.28 11.97
N LYS A 62 3.90 17.04 12.47
CA LYS A 62 5.09 16.21 12.65
C LYS A 62 5.27 15.17 11.55
N ILE A 63 4.36 15.14 10.60
CA ILE A 63 4.42 14.24 9.46
C ILE A 63 5.07 14.99 8.30
N ASP A 64 6.24 14.52 7.87
CA ASP A 64 6.94 15.09 6.74
C ASP A 64 6.42 14.49 5.42
N ASP A 65 6.24 13.17 5.39
CA ASP A 65 5.81 12.45 4.20
C ASP A 65 4.72 11.42 4.50
N VAL A 66 3.82 11.27 3.55
CA VAL A 66 2.82 10.20 3.52
C VAL A 66 3.05 9.35 2.27
N ILE A 67 3.56 8.14 2.48
CA ILE A 67 3.83 7.18 1.41
C ILE A 67 2.62 6.28 1.22
N MET A 68 1.95 6.40 0.07
CA MET A 68 0.84 5.51 -0.26
C MET A 68 1.35 4.26 -0.98
N VAL A 69 1.14 3.10 -0.39
CA VAL A 69 1.54 1.82 -0.99
C VAL A 69 0.42 1.32 -1.90
N ILE A 70 0.72 1.17 -3.19
CA ILE A 70 -0.22 0.69 -4.21
C ILE A 70 0.39 -0.53 -4.90
N LYS A 71 -0.40 -1.57 -5.14
CA LYS A 71 -0.01 -2.68 -6.00
C LYS A 71 -0.29 -2.36 -7.46
N SER A 72 0.42 -2.99 -8.38
CA SER A 72 0.17 -2.86 -9.82
C SER A 72 -1.16 -3.48 -10.26
N TYR A 73 -1.86 -4.20 -9.40
CA TYR A 73 -3.21 -4.75 -9.56
C TYR A 73 -3.96 -4.70 -8.22
N THR A 74 -5.28 -4.82 -8.25
CA THR A 74 -6.10 -4.69 -7.04
C THR A 74 -6.41 -6.05 -6.43
N THR A 75 -6.33 -6.16 -5.10
CA THR A 75 -6.78 -7.36 -4.37
C THR A 75 -7.62 -6.99 -3.17
N ARG A 76 -8.55 -7.88 -2.80
CA ARG A 76 -9.41 -7.71 -1.64
C ARG A 76 -9.63 -9.04 -0.92
N VAL A 77 -9.65 -9.01 0.40
CA VAL A 77 -10.12 -10.12 1.24
C VAL A 77 -11.54 -9.82 1.70
N GLY A 78 -12.40 -10.84 1.69
CA GLY A 78 -13.77 -10.73 2.18
C GLY A 78 -14.77 -10.16 1.17
N GLY A 79 -15.98 -9.92 1.63
CA GLY A 79 -17.12 -9.47 0.82
C GLY A 79 -17.05 -8.00 0.39
N GLY A 80 -18.16 -7.53 -0.15
CA GLY A 80 -18.34 -6.15 -0.60
C GLY A 80 -18.10 -5.96 -2.10
N PRO A 81 -18.38 -4.75 -2.61
CA PRO A 81 -18.20 -4.44 -4.02
C PRO A 81 -16.73 -4.57 -4.41
N PHE A 82 -16.49 -5.19 -5.57
CA PHE A 82 -15.16 -5.35 -6.14
C PHE A 82 -15.28 -5.40 -7.66
N PRO A 83 -15.29 -4.26 -8.34
CA PRO A 83 -15.44 -4.18 -9.79
C PRO A 83 -14.33 -4.91 -10.53
N SER A 84 -14.63 -5.38 -11.75
CA SER A 84 -13.67 -6.06 -12.64
C SER A 84 -12.95 -7.25 -11.99
N GLU A 85 -13.60 -7.93 -11.05
CA GLU A 85 -13.08 -9.15 -10.44
C GLU A 85 -12.92 -10.23 -11.48
N ILE A 86 -11.76 -10.86 -11.51
CA ILE A 86 -11.49 -12.04 -12.32
C ILE A 86 -11.69 -13.33 -11.51
N SER A 87 -11.90 -14.45 -12.20
CA SER A 87 -12.04 -15.73 -11.53
C SER A 87 -10.73 -16.14 -10.83
N ARG A 88 -10.85 -17.00 -9.83
CA ARG A 88 -9.67 -17.54 -9.15
C ARG A 88 -8.76 -18.31 -10.10
N GLU A 89 -9.36 -19.12 -10.99
CA GLU A 89 -8.65 -19.90 -12.00
C GLU A 89 -7.86 -19.00 -12.96
N GLU A 90 -8.42 -17.86 -13.31
CA GLU A 90 -7.74 -16.87 -14.15
C GLU A 90 -6.60 -16.20 -13.39
N ALA A 91 -6.82 -15.81 -12.12
CA ALA A 91 -5.77 -15.24 -11.28
C ALA A 91 -4.61 -16.22 -11.05
N GLU A 92 -4.89 -17.51 -10.88
CA GLU A 92 -3.88 -18.57 -10.76
C GLU A 92 -3.08 -18.73 -12.06
N LYS A 93 -3.75 -18.76 -13.22
CA LYS A 93 -3.07 -18.82 -14.53
C LYS A 93 -2.15 -17.63 -14.79
N LEU A 94 -2.54 -16.45 -14.31
CA LEU A 94 -1.75 -15.22 -14.43
C LEU A 94 -0.66 -15.09 -13.36
N GLY A 95 -0.59 -16.01 -12.39
CA GLY A 95 0.38 -15.96 -11.30
C GLY A 95 0.17 -14.83 -10.29
N ILE A 96 -1.05 -14.26 -10.25
CA ILE A 96 -1.40 -13.12 -9.39
C ILE A 96 -2.33 -13.51 -8.24
N GLN A 97 -2.67 -14.79 -8.09
CA GLN A 97 -3.46 -15.26 -6.96
C GLN A 97 -2.69 -15.07 -5.65
N GLU A 98 -3.29 -14.34 -4.74
CA GLU A 98 -2.74 -14.12 -3.39
C GLU A 98 -3.63 -14.75 -2.32
N TYR A 99 -3.03 -14.99 -1.15
CA TYR A 99 -3.72 -15.49 0.04
C TYR A 99 -3.43 -14.57 1.22
N GLY A 100 -4.38 -14.47 2.14
CA GLY A 100 -4.16 -13.78 3.41
C GLY A 100 -3.14 -14.54 4.25
N THR A 101 -2.07 -13.87 4.67
CA THR A 101 -0.97 -14.51 5.41
C THR A 101 -1.40 -15.19 6.71
N VAL A 102 -2.34 -14.60 7.43
CA VAL A 102 -2.85 -15.13 8.71
C VAL A 102 -4.01 -16.11 8.51
N THR A 103 -4.92 -15.81 7.59
CA THR A 103 -6.16 -16.56 7.44
C THR A 103 -6.10 -17.66 6.38
N GLY A 104 -5.10 -17.65 5.51
CA GLY A 104 -5.02 -18.53 4.34
C GLY A 104 -6.15 -18.32 3.30
N ARG A 105 -7.01 -17.30 3.49
CA ARG A 105 -8.12 -17.04 2.57
C ARG A 105 -7.61 -16.53 1.24
N PRO A 106 -8.13 -17.05 0.11
CA PRO A 106 -7.81 -16.49 -1.20
C PRO A 106 -8.26 -15.03 -1.28
N ARG A 107 -7.44 -14.19 -1.88
CA ARG A 107 -7.81 -12.81 -2.20
C ARG A 107 -8.57 -12.78 -3.50
N ARG A 108 -9.62 -11.98 -3.56
CA ARG A 108 -10.29 -11.59 -4.79
C ARG A 108 -9.33 -10.67 -5.55
N THR A 109 -9.27 -10.80 -6.85
CA THR A 109 -8.26 -10.12 -7.68
C THR A 109 -8.91 -9.43 -8.87
N SER A 110 -8.43 -8.24 -9.20
CA SER A 110 -8.74 -7.50 -10.42
C SER A 110 -7.44 -6.97 -11.02
N LEU A 111 -7.26 -7.14 -12.32
CA LEU A 111 -6.14 -6.53 -13.05
C LEU A 111 -6.28 -5.01 -13.19
N GLU A 112 -7.48 -4.50 -13.05
CA GLU A 112 -7.74 -3.08 -13.15
C GLU A 112 -7.44 -2.35 -11.84
N LEU A 113 -6.94 -1.13 -11.96
CA LEU A 113 -6.86 -0.18 -10.87
C LEU A 113 -8.12 0.68 -10.88
N HIS A 114 -8.76 0.78 -9.73
CA HIS A 114 -9.95 1.60 -9.55
C HIS A 114 -9.52 3.06 -9.31
N TRP A 115 -9.34 3.81 -10.39
CA TRP A 115 -8.73 5.14 -10.37
C TRP A 115 -9.45 6.14 -9.47
N GLU A 116 -10.78 6.11 -9.43
CA GLU A 116 -11.54 7.03 -8.56
C GLU A 116 -11.31 6.72 -7.07
N ASP A 117 -11.24 5.44 -6.70
CA ASP A 117 -10.90 5.05 -5.33
C ASP A 117 -9.46 5.43 -4.97
N LEU A 118 -8.52 5.30 -5.92
CA LEU A 118 -7.12 5.70 -5.73
C LEU A 118 -6.98 7.21 -5.59
N LYS A 119 -7.66 8.02 -6.40
CA LYS A 119 -7.68 9.49 -6.27
C LYS A 119 -8.22 9.92 -4.92
N LYS A 120 -9.36 9.35 -4.52
CA LYS A 120 -9.95 9.61 -3.20
C LYS A 120 -9.00 9.23 -2.06
N ALA A 121 -8.30 8.09 -2.21
CA ALA A 121 -7.32 7.65 -1.23
C ALA A 121 -6.11 8.59 -1.14
N VAL A 122 -5.58 9.06 -2.28
CA VAL A 122 -4.51 10.06 -2.35
C VAL A 122 -4.92 11.35 -1.65
N GLU A 123 -6.09 11.88 -1.99
CA GLU A 123 -6.61 13.13 -1.45
C GLU A 123 -6.81 13.06 0.08
N ILE A 124 -7.52 12.04 0.56
CA ILE A 124 -7.86 11.92 1.99
C ILE A 124 -6.62 11.62 2.85
N ASN A 125 -5.65 10.89 2.32
CA ASN A 125 -4.41 10.64 3.04
C ASN A 125 -3.40 11.79 2.92
N GLY A 126 -3.58 12.72 1.99
CA GLY A 126 -2.58 13.75 1.70
C GLY A 126 -1.27 13.12 1.23
N ALA A 127 -1.34 12.11 0.36
CA ALA A 127 -0.16 11.36 -0.06
C ALA A 127 0.86 12.27 -0.77
N THR A 128 2.11 12.25 -0.29
CA THR A 128 3.22 13.02 -0.89
C THR A 128 3.98 12.21 -1.92
N MET A 129 3.92 10.88 -1.84
CA MET A 129 4.54 9.97 -2.78
C MET A 129 3.86 8.60 -2.80
N ILE A 130 4.11 7.85 -3.86
CA ILE A 130 3.60 6.50 -4.06
C ILE A 130 4.75 5.50 -4.01
N ALA A 131 4.55 4.39 -3.30
CA ALA A 131 5.33 3.17 -3.41
C ALA A 131 4.52 2.14 -4.22
N LEU A 132 4.89 1.96 -5.48
CA LEU A 132 4.28 0.97 -6.37
C LEU A 132 4.93 -0.40 -6.15
N THR A 133 4.16 -1.39 -5.79
CA THR A 133 4.65 -2.76 -5.57
C THR A 133 4.11 -3.74 -6.60
N LYS A 134 4.72 -4.93 -6.70
CA LYS A 134 4.29 -6.00 -7.62
C LYS A 134 4.39 -5.63 -9.11
N LEU A 135 5.32 -4.75 -9.47
CA LEU A 135 5.54 -4.40 -10.87
C LEU A 135 6.04 -5.61 -11.68
N ASP A 136 6.91 -6.41 -11.07
CA ASP A 136 7.42 -7.69 -11.58
C ASP A 136 6.31 -8.72 -11.91
N ILE A 137 5.26 -8.73 -11.13
CA ILE A 137 4.14 -9.66 -11.36
C ILE A 137 3.32 -9.23 -12.57
N ARG A 138 3.04 -7.93 -12.70
CA ARG A 138 2.29 -7.39 -13.85
C ARG A 138 3.13 -7.37 -15.13
N PHE A 139 4.41 -7.10 -15.01
CA PHE A 139 5.37 -6.99 -16.12
C PHE A 139 6.61 -7.86 -15.83
N PRO A 140 6.54 -9.19 -16.04
CA PRO A 140 7.57 -10.14 -15.59
C PRO A 140 8.99 -9.86 -16.11
N ALA A 141 9.12 -9.21 -17.26
CA ALA A 141 10.42 -8.80 -17.81
C ALA A 141 11.18 -7.78 -16.95
N ASN A 142 10.52 -7.22 -15.92
CA ASN A 142 11.11 -6.23 -15.00
C ASN A 142 11.49 -6.83 -13.64
N ALA A 143 11.42 -8.16 -13.47
CA ALA A 143 11.78 -8.79 -12.21
C ALA A 143 13.25 -8.53 -11.84
N GLY A 144 13.49 -8.04 -10.61
CA GLY A 144 14.82 -7.73 -10.09
C GLY A 144 15.51 -6.50 -10.69
N VAL A 145 14.81 -5.71 -11.51
CA VAL A 145 15.36 -4.45 -12.06
C VAL A 145 15.50 -3.42 -10.95
N ARG A 146 16.66 -2.79 -10.83
CA ARG A 146 17.01 -1.83 -9.76
C ARG A 146 17.20 -0.39 -10.24
N LYS A 147 17.06 -0.13 -11.54
CA LYS A 147 17.18 1.21 -12.12
C LYS A 147 15.99 1.51 -13.03
N TYR A 148 15.39 2.69 -12.88
CA TYR A 148 14.23 3.11 -13.68
C TYR A 148 14.51 3.04 -15.21
N SER A 149 15.74 3.40 -15.62
CA SER A 149 16.14 3.36 -17.03
C SER A 149 16.04 1.98 -17.66
N GLN A 150 16.17 0.92 -16.87
CA GLN A 150 16.15 -0.49 -17.31
C GLN A 150 14.72 -1.07 -17.40
N LEU A 151 13.71 -0.39 -16.90
CA LEU A 151 12.31 -0.82 -17.06
C LEU A 151 11.93 -0.86 -18.54
N THR A 152 11.07 -1.83 -18.88
CA THR A 152 10.46 -1.89 -20.23
C THR A 152 9.61 -0.67 -20.51
N SER A 153 9.35 -0.38 -21.79
CA SER A 153 8.50 0.74 -22.21
C SER A 153 7.10 0.67 -21.61
N GLU A 154 6.52 -0.54 -21.55
CA GLU A 154 5.19 -0.78 -21.00
C GLU A 154 5.14 -0.48 -19.49
N ALA A 155 6.16 -0.93 -18.75
CA ALA A 155 6.25 -0.67 -17.31
C ALA A 155 6.44 0.83 -17.01
N LYS A 156 7.27 1.53 -17.80
CA LYS A 156 7.42 2.99 -17.70
C LYS A 156 6.11 3.71 -17.98
N ALA A 157 5.43 3.37 -19.08
CA ALA A 157 4.14 3.96 -19.43
C ALA A 157 3.06 3.74 -18.35
N PHE A 158 3.08 2.58 -17.67
CA PHE A 158 2.19 2.29 -16.54
C PHE A 158 2.49 3.22 -15.34
N VAL A 159 3.77 3.39 -15.00
CA VAL A 159 4.20 4.30 -13.92
C VAL A 159 3.81 5.75 -14.25
N GLU A 160 4.11 6.22 -15.46
CA GLU A 160 3.77 7.58 -15.92
C GLU A 160 2.25 7.82 -15.95
N THR A 161 1.48 6.80 -16.32
CA THR A 161 0.00 6.86 -16.28
C THR A 161 -0.49 7.03 -14.84
N MET A 162 0.12 6.32 -13.89
CA MET A 162 -0.22 6.45 -12.48
C MET A 162 0.10 7.84 -11.95
N GLU A 163 1.30 8.34 -12.20
CA GLU A 163 1.71 9.71 -11.82
C GLU A 163 0.77 10.78 -12.40
N LYS A 164 0.45 10.65 -13.69
CA LYS A 164 -0.45 11.59 -14.37
C LYS A 164 -1.88 11.57 -13.81
N LYS A 165 -2.40 10.38 -13.48
CA LYS A 165 -3.80 10.25 -13.00
C LYS A 165 -3.97 10.61 -11.54
N LEU A 166 -2.94 10.37 -10.72
CA LEU A 166 -2.99 10.59 -9.28
C LEU A 166 -2.34 11.91 -8.86
N GLU A 167 -1.61 12.55 -9.76
CA GLU A 167 -0.88 13.82 -9.54
C GLU A 167 0.12 13.74 -8.36
N VAL A 168 0.63 12.54 -8.09
CA VAL A 168 1.61 12.24 -7.03
C VAL A 168 2.75 11.41 -7.63
N PRO A 169 4.02 11.71 -7.32
CA PRO A 169 5.15 10.97 -7.87
C PRO A 169 5.19 9.52 -7.38
N VAL A 170 5.49 8.59 -8.27
CA VAL A 170 5.82 7.20 -7.93
C VAL A 170 7.31 7.17 -7.59
N SER A 171 7.62 7.32 -6.31
CA SER A 171 8.99 7.48 -5.82
C SER A 171 9.69 6.16 -5.53
N LEU A 172 8.95 5.11 -5.20
CA LEU A 172 9.47 3.78 -4.93
C LEU A 172 8.77 2.75 -5.81
N ILE A 173 9.54 1.84 -6.43
CA ILE A 173 8.98 0.81 -7.31
C ILE A 173 9.57 -0.54 -6.92
N GLY A 174 8.75 -1.43 -6.37
CA GLY A 174 9.12 -2.81 -6.06
C GLY A 174 9.05 -3.70 -7.29
N THR A 175 10.14 -4.37 -7.61
CA THR A 175 10.35 -5.22 -8.78
C THR A 175 10.64 -6.68 -8.42
N GLY A 176 10.49 -7.05 -7.15
CA GLY A 176 10.75 -8.41 -6.68
C GLY A 176 10.36 -8.60 -5.21
N LYS A 177 10.82 -9.71 -4.64
CA LYS A 177 10.49 -10.11 -3.27
C LYS A 177 11.48 -9.60 -2.23
N ASP A 178 12.71 -9.38 -2.66
CA ASP A 178 13.79 -8.99 -1.76
C ASP A 178 13.77 -7.48 -1.50
N ALA A 179 14.26 -7.06 -0.33
CA ALA A 179 14.31 -5.66 0.05
C ALA A 179 15.15 -4.80 -0.92
N GLU A 180 16.07 -5.42 -1.62
CA GLU A 180 16.92 -4.76 -2.62
C GLU A 180 16.28 -4.70 -4.02
N ASP A 181 15.17 -5.40 -4.25
CA ASP A 181 14.44 -5.37 -5.53
C ASP A 181 13.53 -4.15 -5.59
N ILE A 182 14.12 -3.00 -5.41
CA ILE A 182 13.43 -1.72 -5.38
C ILE A 182 14.19 -0.68 -6.22
N ILE A 183 13.44 0.13 -6.94
CA ILE A 183 13.93 1.33 -7.61
C ILE A 183 13.54 2.51 -6.72
N ASP A 184 14.53 3.24 -6.20
CA ASP A 184 14.33 4.46 -5.44
C ASP A 184 14.53 5.67 -6.37
N ARG A 185 13.51 6.48 -6.52
CA ARG A 185 13.48 7.71 -7.34
C ARG A 185 13.40 8.97 -6.48
N ARG A 186 13.52 8.83 -5.17
CA ARG A 186 13.57 9.98 -4.26
C ARG A 186 14.94 10.66 -4.38
N GLN A 187 15.00 11.80 -5.02
CA GLN A 187 16.18 12.65 -5.10
C GLN A 187 15.80 14.11 -4.88
#